data_8cf3f44d28145063f891a5d8ccd6df87
#
_entry.id   8cf3f44d28145063f891a5d8ccd6df87
#
_cell.length_a   1.000
_cell.length_b   1.000
_cell.length_c   1.000
_cell.angle_alpha   90.00
_cell.angle_beta   90.00
_cell.angle_gamma   90.00
#
_symmetry.space_group_name_H-M   'P 1'
#
loop_
_entity.id
_entity.type
_entity.pdbx_description
1 polymer ?
#
loop_
_entity_poly.entity_id
_entity_poly.type
_entity_poly.pdbx_seq_one_letter_code
_entity_poly.pdbx_strand_id
1 'polypeptide(L)'
;MSTIALDATYTVEPQPSGIAVYSRKLIEALAGLETSHHFLLCYRLSRLARRREFLRPAPKADAQESRFSIRLFQEPLTFWLPWQSDLFHSLAQRPPAFRFKREIVTVFDIFPITGHEYSSPDFRRKFSALLLEAVERATRVITASRYTAEQLLAYTSVSDSKLRIIPLGVDLPSLTLAPVERLLARERLVGEGNEMILSVGVIQTRKNTLNALRALETLPERYRLVLVGGDGYGSEAIHEYIRRQGLGSRVQVRGYVALGELQALYQSASVLLFPSLEEGFGLPVLEAMANGVPVVAAGTASLPEVGGEAALYVDPHDPRDIARTVQLVIEDAELRRKMIERGLKRAREFSWERVAEATLKVYDEVLSL
;
A
#
# COMPACT_ATOMS: atom_id res chain seq x y z
N MET A 1 -7.74 7.32 -30.71
CA MET A 1 -6.99 8.19 -29.76
C MET A 1 -8.00 8.80 -28.81
N SER A 2 -7.86 8.56 -27.52
CA SER A 2 -8.78 9.08 -26.50
C SER A 2 -8.01 9.80 -25.42
N THR A 3 -8.67 10.73 -24.73
CA THR A 3 -8.10 11.48 -23.63
C THR A 3 -8.58 10.91 -22.30
N ILE A 4 -7.63 10.46 -21.45
CA ILE A 4 -7.87 9.85 -20.15
C ILE A 4 -7.38 10.81 -19.05
N ALA A 5 -8.29 11.25 -18.21
CA ALA A 5 -7.96 12.09 -17.06
C ALA A 5 -7.69 11.21 -15.82
N LEU A 6 -6.57 11.46 -15.14
CA LEU A 6 -6.14 10.74 -13.94
C LEU A 6 -6.09 11.71 -12.75
N ASP A 7 -6.71 11.38 -11.62
CA ASP A 7 -6.55 12.16 -10.39
C ASP A 7 -5.14 11.96 -9.79
N ALA A 8 -4.22 12.82 -10.18
CA ALA A 8 -2.83 12.79 -9.73
C ALA A 8 -2.61 13.53 -8.39
N THR A 9 -3.66 13.98 -7.71
CA THR A 9 -3.58 14.82 -6.49
C THR A 9 -2.75 14.18 -5.38
N TYR A 10 -2.81 12.85 -5.24
CA TYR A 10 -2.09 12.11 -4.19
C TYR A 10 -0.59 11.99 -4.44
N THR A 11 -0.12 12.13 -5.69
CA THR A 11 1.30 11.97 -6.03
C THR A 11 2.22 13.00 -5.36
N VAL A 12 1.67 14.09 -4.84
CA VAL A 12 2.39 15.19 -4.18
C VAL A 12 2.14 15.24 -2.65
N GLU A 13 1.83 14.12 -2.03
CA GLU A 13 1.75 14.05 -0.57
C GLU A 13 3.16 14.16 0.05
N PRO A 14 3.32 14.96 1.14
CA PRO A 14 4.63 15.11 1.81
C PRO A 14 5.17 13.83 2.41
N GLN A 15 4.25 13.02 2.94
CA GLN A 15 4.47 11.69 3.49
C GLN A 15 3.63 10.72 2.65
N PRO A 16 4.23 10.10 1.63
CA PRO A 16 3.48 9.26 0.70
C PRO A 16 2.77 8.11 1.41
N SER A 17 1.44 8.10 1.29
CA SER A 17 0.60 6.97 1.65
C SER A 17 0.71 5.86 0.60
N GLY A 18 0.15 4.67 0.87
CA GLY A 18 0.04 3.60 -0.12
C GLY A 18 -0.69 4.06 -1.41
N ILE A 19 -1.69 4.94 -1.27
CA ILE A 19 -2.40 5.57 -2.40
C ILE A 19 -1.45 6.46 -3.22
N ALA A 20 -0.61 7.23 -2.55
CA ALA A 20 0.36 8.10 -3.22
C ALA A 20 1.41 7.29 -3.99
N VAL A 21 1.91 6.19 -3.39
CA VAL A 21 2.83 5.26 -4.05
C VAL A 21 2.17 4.65 -5.29
N TYR A 22 0.98 4.08 -5.16
CA TYR A 22 0.22 3.52 -6.28
C TYR A 22 0.01 4.55 -7.40
N SER A 23 -0.49 5.74 -7.06
CA SER A 23 -0.81 6.77 -8.06
C SER A 23 0.43 7.19 -8.84
N ARG A 24 1.55 7.39 -8.17
CA ARG A 24 2.83 7.74 -8.79
C ARG A 24 3.34 6.60 -9.68
N LYS A 25 3.40 5.39 -9.14
CA LYS A 25 3.95 4.22 -9.83
C LYS A 25 3.11 3.81 -11.04
N LEU A 26 1.79 3.87 -10.94
CA LEU A 26 0.92 3.62 -12.09
C LEU A 26 1.16 4.64 -13.21
N ILE A 27 1.24 5.94 -12.89
CA ILE A 27 1.48 6.98 -13.90
C ILE A 27 2.86 6.81 -14.54
N GLU A 28 3.91 6.54 -13.75
CA GLU A 28 5.26 6.26 -14.25
C GLU A 28 5.28 5.03 -15.17
N ALA A 29 4.62 3.95 -14.79
CA ALA A 29 4.55 2.73 -15.59
C ALA A 29 3.72 2.91 -16.89
N LEU A 30 2.60 3.65 -16.84
CA LEU A 30 1.83 4.01 -18.04
C LEU A 30 2.67 4.83 -19.02
N ALA A 31 3.58 5.67 -18.55
CA ALA A 31 4.49 6.41 -19.41
C ALA A 31 5.46 5.48 -20.18
N GLY A 32 5.80 4.34 -19.60
CA GLY A 32 6.63 3.30 -20.22
C GLY A 32 5.91 2.47 -21.30
N LEU A 33 4.58 2.43 -21.32
CA LEU A 33 3.82 1.60 -22.28
C LEU A 33 3.62 2.30 -23.62
N GLU A 34 3.43 1.50 -24.67
CA GLU A 34 2.97 2.00 -25.98
C GLU A 34 1.45 2.10 -25.98
N THR A 35 0.92 3.28 -26.23
CA THR A 35 -0.51 3.53 -26.37
C THR A 35 -0.76 4.79 -27.19
N SER A 36 -1.91 4.86 -27.87
CA SER A 36 -2.37 6.04 -28.59
C SER A 36 -3.12 7.04 -27.70
N HIS A 37 -3.34 6.72 -26.43
CA HIS A 37 -4.08 7.59 -25.53
C HIS A 37 -3.25 8.79 -25.06
N HIS A 38 -3.92 9.90 -24.81
CA HIS A 38 -3.39 11.07 -24.15
C HIS A 38 -3.85 11.10 -22.69
N PHE A 39 -2.96 11.43 -21.75
CA PHE A 39 -3.24 11.45 -20.33
C PHE A 39 -3.25 12.87 -19.77
N LEU A 40 -4.34 13.26 -19.10
CA LEU A 40 -4.44 14.49 -18.35
C LEU A 40 -4.18 14.21 -16.87
N LEU A 41 -3.04 14.64 -16.34
CA LEU A 41 -2.74 14.56 -14.92
C LEU A 41 -3.45 15.69 -14.19
N CYS A 42 -4.53 15.37 -13.49
CA CYS A 42 -5.41 16.33 -12.84
C CYS A 42 -4.99 16.53 -11.37
N TYR A 43 -4.62 17.74 -11.01
CA TYR A 43 -4.27 18.11 -9.64
C TYR A 43 -5.30 19.08 -9.06
N ARG A 44 -5.77 18.85 -7.83
CA ARG A 44 -6.60 19.83 -7.12
C ARG A 44 -5.83 21.12 -6.90
N LEU A 45 -6.50 22.26 -7.06
CA LEU A 45 -5.89 23.60 -6.92
C LEU A 45 -5.22 23.79 -5.54
N SER A 46 -5.72 23.13 -4.50
CA SER A 46 -5.09 23.09 -3.17
C SER A 46 -3.64 22.56 -3.17
N ARG A 47 -3.21 21.88 -4.24
CA ARG A 47 -1.83 21.38 -4.43
C ARG A 47 -0.95 22.33 -5.23
N LEU A 48 -1.45 23.49 -5.67
CA LEU A 48 -0.70 24.43 -6.52
C LEU A 48 0.62 24.89 -5.89
N ALA A 49 0.67 25.06 -4.57
CA ALA A 49 1.91 25.42 -3.86
C ALA A 49 3.04 24.37 -4.06
N ARG A 50 2.68 23.12 -4.40
CA ARG A 50 3.60 22.01 -4.68
C ARG A 50 3.76 21.70 -6.17
N ARG A 51 3.47 22.66 -7.04
CA ARG A 51 3.55 22.47 -8.51
C ARG A 51 4.91 21.98 -9.02
N ARG A 52 5.98 22.21 -8.27
CA ARG A 52 7.34 21.71 -8.61
C ARG A 52 7.46 20.18 -8.46
N GLU A 53 6.62 19.57 -7.64
CA GLU A 53 6.58 18.15 -7.36
C GLU A 53 5.60 17.39 -8.30
N PHE A 54 4.87 18.11 -9.17
CA PHE A 54 3.94 17.48 -10.12
C PHE A 54 4.69 16.54 -11.05
N LEU A 55 4.14 15.35 -11.24
CA LEU A 55 4.72 14.36 -12.15
C LEU A 55 4.76 14.93 -13.58
N ARG A 56 5.89 14.73 -14.21
CA ARG A 56 6.14 15.09 -15.61
C ARG A 56 6.82 13.91 -16.29
N PRO A 57 6.06 12.85 -16.60
CA PRO A 57 6.63 11.69 -17.27
C PRO A 57 7.32 12.13 -18.56
N ALA A 58 8.58 11.69 -18.72
CA ALA A 58 9.33 12.00 -19.91
C ALA A 58 8.69 11.31 -21.13
N PRO A 59 8.73 11.92 -22.34
CA PRO A 59 8.37 11.21 -23.55
C PRO A 59 9.33 10.02 -23.73
N LYS A 60 8.85 8.95 -24.39
CA LYS A 60 9.74 7.87 -24.87
C LYS A 60 10.79 8.48 -25.80
N ALA A 61 11.97 7.87 -25.87
CA ALA A 61 13.11 8.39 -26.66
C ALA A 61 12.76 8.73 -28.11
N ASP A 62 11.79 8.01 -28.68
CA ASP A 62 11.35 8.20 -30.07
C ASP A 62 10.07 9.05 -30.24
N ALA A 63 9.51 9.59 -29.14
CA ALA A 63 8.28 10.38 -29.20
C ALA A 63 8.61 11.88 -29.26
N GLN A 64 8.10 12.57 -30.29
CA GLN A 64 8.28 14.02 -30.46
C GLN A 64 7.58 14.85 -29.38
N GLU A 65 6.49 14.34 -28.80
CA GLU A 65 5.71 15.04 -27.78
C GLU A 65 5.34 14.11 -26.61
N SER A 66 5.27 14.70 -25.40
CA SER A 66 4.79 13.97 -24.22
C SER A 66 3.28 13.69 -24.35
N ARG A 67 2.89 12.43 -24.16
CA ARG A 67 1.48 12.02 -24.07
C ARG A 67 0.79 12.48 -22.78
N PHE A 68 1.51 13.16 -21.90
CA PHE A 68 1.02 13.63 -20.61
C PHE A 68 0.94 15.15 -20.58
N SER A 69 -0.19 15.65 -20.11
CA SER A 69 -0.36 17.08 -19.82
C SER A 69 -0.95 17.29 -18.44
N ILE A 70 -0.69 18.44 -17.83
CA ILE A 70 -1.14 18.76 -16.48
C ILE A 70 -2.36 19.65 -16.56
N ARG A 71 -3.36 19.38 -15.71
CA ARG A 71 -4.53 20.23 -15.50
C ARG A 71 -4.73 20.47 -14.01
N LEU A 72 -5.07 21.70 -13.68
CA LEU A 72 -5.53 22.05 -12.34
C LEU A 72 -7.05 22.03 -12.33
N PHE A 73 -7.65 21.55 -11.24
CA PHE A 73 -9.09 21.61 -11.07
C PHE A 73 -9.48 22.02 -9.64
N GLN A 74 -10.64 22.68 -9.57
CA GLN A 74 -11.27 23.11 -8.32
C GLN A 74 -12.78 23.07 -8.49
N GLU A 75 -13.44 22.32 -7.66
CA GLU A 75 -14.89 22.25 -7.64
C GLU A 75 -15.48 23.51 -6.97
N PRO A 76 -16.55 24.08 -7.51
CA PRO A 76 -17.21 23.79 -8.80
C PRO A 76 -16.61 24.55 -9.99
N LEU A 77 -15.51 25.29 -9.80
CA LEU A 77 -15.00 26.28 -10.76
C LEU A 77 -14.56 25.70 -12.11
N THR A 78 -14.16 24.42 -12.14
CA THR A 78 -13.65 23.77 -13.37
C THR A 78 -14.66 22.77 -13.94
N PHE A 79 -15.93 23.15 -13.99
CA PHE A 79 -17.02 22.31 -14.47
C PHE A 79 -16.90 21.84 -15.92
N TRP A 80 -15.99 22.45 -16.71
CA TRP A 80 -15.68 22.05 -18.09
C TRP A 80 -14.68 20.89 -18.21
N LEU A 81 -14.02 20.47 -17.12
CA LEU A 81 -13.02 19.37 -17.15
C LEU A 81 -13.60 18.06 -17.70
N PRO A 82 -14.86 17.66 -17.41
CA PRO A 82 -15.48 16.48 -18.00
C PRO A 82 -15.56 16.50 -19.53
N TRP A 83 -15.59 17.65 -20.16
CA TRP A 83 -15.66 17.75 -21.63
C TRP A 83 -14.28 17.66 -22.30
N GLN A 84 -13.18 17.70 -21.52
CA GLN A 84 -11.82 17.59 -22.02
C GLN A 84 -11.30 16.15 -21.99
N SER A 85 -12.08 15.20 -21.49
CA SER A 85 -11.67 13.81 -21.38
C SER A 85 -12.79 12.84 -21.73
N ASP A 86 -12.43 11.71 -22.33
CA ASP A 86 -13.35 10.62 -22.66
C ASP A 86 -13.60 9.70 -21.48
N LEU A 87 -12.63 9.66 -20.54
CA LEU A 87 -12.62 8.83 -19.35
C LEU A 87 -11.95 9.58 -18.21
N PHE A 88 -12.47 9.43 -16.98
CA PHE A 88 -11.82 9.85 -15.75
C PHE A 88 -11.51 8.64 -14.86
N HIS A 89 -10.29 8.52 -14.38
CA HIS A 89 -9.91 7.55 -13.37
C HIS A 89 -9.55 8.23 -12.05
N SER A 90 -10.40 8.04 -11.05
CA SER A 90 -10.07 8.39 -9.67
C SER A 90 -9.16 7.33 -9.09
N LEU A 91 -7.87 7.66 -8.91
CA LEU A 91 -6.85 6.74 -8.37
C LEU A 91 -7.03 6.43 -6.88
N ALA A 92 -8.10 6.93 -6.30
CA ALA A 92 -8.59 6.64 -4.95
C ALA A 92 -10.13 6.73 -4.97
N GLN A 93 -10.79 6.36 -3.87
CA GLN A 93 -12.24 6.37 -3.72
C GLN A 93 -12.84 7.77 -3.47
N ARG A 94 -12.31 8.80 -4.12
CA ARG A 94 -12.76 10.21 -3.97
C ARG A 94 -12.88 10.90 -5.32
N PRO A 95 -13.84 10.50 -6.16
CA PRO A 95 -14.09 11.19 -7.42
C PRO A 95 -14.50 12.65 -7.16
N PRO A 96 -14.28 13.56 -8.13
CA PRO A 96 -14.82 14.91 -8.06
C PRO A 96 -16.34 14.91 -8.08
N ALA A 97 -16.97 15.99 -7.57
CA ALA A 97 -18.43 16.13 -7.50
C ALA A 97 -19.10 16.19 -8.89
N PHE A 98 -18.41 16.75 -9.91
CA PHE A 98 -18.94 16.72 -11.27
C PHE A 98 -18.74 15.35 -11.92
N ARG A 99 -19.69 14.96 -12.80
CA ARG A 99 -19.71 13.66 -13.46
C ARG A 99 -18.99 13.71 -14.80
N PHE A 100 -18.21 12.66 -15.07
CA PHE A 100 -17.61 12.42 -16.38
C PHE A 100 -18.48 11.45 -17.19
N LYS A 101 -18.27 11.42 -18.51
CA LYS A 101 -18.99 10.50 -19.39
C LYS A 101 -18.76 9.04 -19.00
N ARG A 102 -17.54 8.72 -18.63
CA ARG A 102 -17.11 7.41 -18.15
C ARG A 102 -16.18 7.60 -16.95
N GLU A 103 -16.41 6.82 -15.91
CA GLU A 103 -15.64 6.92 -14.67
C GLU A 103 -15.11 5.55 -14.25
N ILE A 104 -13.84 5.53 -13.84
CA ILE A 104 -13.22 4.40 -13.15
C ILE A 104 -12.81 4.88 -11.76
N VAL A 105 -12.96 4.03 -10.77
CA VAL A 105 -12.48 4.28 -9.42
C VAL A 105 -11.63 3.12 -8.94
N THR A 106 -10.48 3.41 -8.33
CA THR A 106 -9.70 2.41 -7.59
C THR A 106 -10.11 2.43 -6.12
N VAL A 107 -10.47 1.25 -5.60
CA VAL A 107 -10.82 1.03 -4.19
C VAL A 107 -9.82 0.06 -3.59
N PHE A 108 -9.03 0.53 -2.62
CA PHE A 108 -7.99 -0.30 -1.98
C PHE A 108 -8.55 -1.14 -0.85
N ASP A 109 -9.38 -0.56 -0.02
CA ASP A 109 -10.05 -1.21 1.11
C ASP A 109 -11.38 -0.52 1.43
N ILE A 110 -12.19 -1.18 2.26
CA ILE A 110 -13.43 -0.63 2.78
C ILE A 110 -13.53 -0.76 4.30
N PHE A 111 -12.40 -0.87 5.01
CA PHE A 111 -12.36 -1.09 6.46
C PHE A 111 -13.21 -0.11 7.28
N PRO A 112 -13.45 1.14 6.86
CA PRO A 112 -14.36 2.01 7.60
C PRO A 112 -15.81 1.57 7.56
N ILE A 113 -16.17 0.66 6.64
CA ILE A 113 -17.50 0.04 6.59
C ILE A 113 -17.51 -1.27 7.38
N THR A 114 -16.49 -2.10 7.22
CA THR A 114 -16.42 -3.45 7.78
C THR A 114 -16.00 -3.47 9.26
N GLY A 115 -15.10 -2.56 9.70
CA GLY A 115 -14.53 -2.52 11.05
C GLY A 115 -14.84 -1.23 11.81
N HIS A 116 -15.82 -1.30 12.72
CA HIS A 116 -16.24 -0.12 13.49
C HIS A 116 -15.18 0.39 14.48
N GLU A 117 -14.29 -0.47 14.91
CA GLU A 117 -13.20 -0.19 15.88
C GLU A 117 -11.94 0.42 15.23
N TYR A 118 -11.87 0.52 13.89
CA TYR A 118 -10.65 0.96 13.20
C TYR A 118 -10.58 2.44 12.88
N SER A 119 -11.67 3.17 13.11
CA SER A 119 -11.74 4.59 12.82
C SER A 119 -12.87 5.30 13.58
N SER A 120 -12.81 6.64 13.63
CA SER A 120 -13.86 7.42 14.29
C SER A 120 -15.22 7.32 13.57
N PRO A 121 -16.36 7.47 14.29
CA PRO A 121 -17.69 7.46 13.67
C PRO A 121 -17.86 8.49 12.55
N ASP A 122 -17.28 9.69 12.72
CA ASP A 122 -17.35 10.76 11.72
C ASP A 122 -16.57 10.43 10.44
N PHE A 123 -15.38 9.82 10.61
CA PHE A 123 -14.60 9.35 9.47
C PHE A 123 -15.36 8.27 8.71
N ARG A 124 -15.92 7.27 9.41
CA ARG A 124 -16.70 6.19 8.80
C ARG A 124 -17.88 6.72 7.98
N ARG A 125 -18.68 7.61 8.57
CA ARG A 125 -19.84 8.20 7.89
C ARG A 125 -19.45 8.91 6.59
N LYS A 126 -18.41 9.76 6.64
CA LYS A 126 -17.91 10.50 5.48
C LYS A 126 -17.31 9.59 4.43
N PHE A 127 -16.49 8.61 4.85
CA PHE A 127 -15.87 7.65 3.96
C PHE A 127 -16.92 6.80 3.24
N SER A 128 -17.87 6.24 4.00
CA SER A 128 -18.92 5.39 3.44
C SER A 128 -19.75 6.12 2.40
N ALA A 129 -20.14 7.37 2.66
CA ALA A 129 -20.92 8.17 1.70
C ALA A 129 -20.14 8.39 0.39
N LEU A 130 -18.85 8.76 0.50
CA LEU A 130 -18.00 8.98 -0.67
C LEU A 130 -17.73 7.69 -1.45
N LEU A 131 -17.48 6.58 -0.76
CA LEU A 131 -17.25 5.28 -1.39
C LEU A 131 -18.48 4.79 -2.14
N LEU A 132 -19.66 4.83 -1.49
CA LEU A 132 -20.91 4.37 -2.10
C LEU A 132 -21.24 5.20 -3.35
N GLU A 133 -21.11 6.51 -3.28
CA GLU A 133 -21.26 7.38 -4.46
C GLU A 133 -20.26 7.04 -5.57
N ALA A 134 -18.99 6.85 -5.23
CA ALA A 134 -17.95 6.55 -6.19
C ALA A 134 -18.21 5.22 -6.93
N VAL A 135 -18.58 4.18 -6.20
CA VAL A 135 -18.85 2.83 -6.73
C VAL A 135 -20.11 2.81 -7.58
N GLU A 136 -21.17 3.52 -7.17
CA GLU A 136 -22.43 3.65 -7.94
C GLU A 136 -22.18 4.31 -9.29
N ARG A 137 -21.43 5.43 -9.29
CA ARG A 137 -21.13 6.23 -10.49
C ARG A 137 -20.20 5.51 -11.46
N ALA A 138 -19.28 4.71 -10.94
CA ALA A 138 -18.21 4.11 -11.73
C ALA A 138 -18.75 3.17 -12.83
N THR A 139 -18.19 3.29 -14.03
CA THR A 139 -18.36 2.32 -15.12
C THR A 139 -17.64 1.03 -14.80
N ARG A 140 -16.44 1.14 -14.20
CA ARG A 140 -15.66 0.02 -13.65
C ARG A 140 -15.03 0.43 -12.32
N VAL A 141 -14.85 -0.56 -11.46
CA VAL A 141 -14.20 -0.43 -10.16
C VAL A 141 -12.97 -1.34 -10.17
N ILE A 142 -11.81 -0.77 -9.96
CA ILE A 142 -10.55 -1.52 -9.82
C ILE A 142 -10.30 -1.77 -8.34
N THR A 143 -9.96 -3.01 -7.98
CA THR A 143 -9.53 -3.40 -6.62
C THR A 143 -8.17 -4.09 -6.68
N ALA A 144 -7.42 -3.99 -5.58
CA ALA A 144 -6.09 -4.59 -5.51
C ALA A 144 -6.10 -6.09 -5.16
N SER A 145 -7.22 -6.62 -4.64
CA SER A 145 -7.34 -7.99 -4.18
C SER A 145 -8.74 -8.55 -4.40
N ARG A 146 -8.83 -9.89 -4.44
CA ARG A 146 -10.11 -10.61 -4.43
C ARG A 146 -10.88 -10.32 -3.14
N TYR A 147 -10.18 -10.30 -2.01
CA TYR A 147 -10.79 -9.95 -0.73
C TYR A 147 -11.55 -8.62 -0.79
N THR A 148 -10.92 -7.54 -1.28
CA THR A 148 -11.61 -6.24 -1.42
C THR A 148 -12.79 -6.31 -2.40
N ALA A 149 -12.68 -7.08 -3.48
CA ALA A 149 -13.78 -7.28 -4.42
C ALA A 149 -14.99 -7.96 -3.73
N GLU A 150 -14.74 -9.02 -2.97
CA GLU A 150 -15.78 -9.74 -2.20
C GLU A 150 -16.42 -8.84 -1.14
N GLN A 151 -15.63 -8.02 -0.45
CA GLN A 151 -16.16 -7.04 0.49
C GLN A 151 -17.04 -5.99 -0.20
N LEU A 152 -16.66 -5.50 -1.38
CA LEU A 152 -17.46 -4.57 -2.15
C LEU A 152 -18.80 -5.20 -2.57
N LEU A 153 -18.81 -6.44 -3.01
CA LEU A 153 -20.04 -7.18 -3.34
C LEU A 153 -20.95 -7.38 -2.13
N ALA A 154 -20.36 -7.62 -0.96
CA ALA A 154 -21.13 -7.86 0.27
C ALA A 154 -21.73 -6.59 0.88
N TYR A 155 -21.02 -5.46 0.78
CA TYR A 155 -21.37 -4.23 1.52
C TYR A 155 -21.83 -3.06 0.64
N THR A 156 -21.84 -3.21 -0.69
CA THR A 156 -22.30 -2.17 -1.62
C THR A 156 -23.24 -2.74 -2.69
N SER A 157 -23.82 -1.88 -3.51
CA SER A 157 -24.67 -2.27 -4.64
C SER A 157 -23.88 -2.56 -5.94
N VAL A 158 -22.56 -2.68 -5.89
CA VAL A 158 -21.73 -2.94 -7.07
C VAL A 158 -22.02 -4.32 -7.64
N SER A 159 -22.14 -4.43 -8.96
CA SER A 159 -22.23 -5.73 -9.62
C SER A 159 -20.84 -6.29 -9.91
N ASP A 160 -20.69 -7.61 -9.88
CA ASP A 160 -19.44 -8.31 -10.20
C ASP A 160 -18.90 -7.92 -11.60
N SER A 161 -19.80 -7.69 -12.55
CA SER A 161 -19.45 -7.26 -13.91
C SER A 161 -18.68 -5.93 -13.96
N LYS A 162 -18.84 -5.06 -12.96
CA LYS A 162 -18.10 -3.80 -12.84
C LYS A 162 -16.70 -3.97 -12.26
N LEU A 163 -16.45 -5.05 -11.52
CA LEU A 163 -15.21 -5.24 -10.77
C LEU A 163 -14.05 -5.71 -11.67
N ARG A 164 -12.87 -5.16 -11.45
CA ARG A 164 -11.60 -5.60 -12.06
C ARG A 164 -10.55 -5.70 -10.98
N ILE A 165 -9.99 -6.89 -10.78
CA ILE A 165 -8.96 -7.15 -9.78
C ILE A 165 -7.61 -6.95 -10.44
N ILE A 166 -6.85 -5.97 -10.00
CA ILE A 166 -5.50 -5.64 -10.48
C ILE A 166 -4.59 -5.54 -9.25
N PRO A 167 -3.85 -6.61 -8.91
CA PRO A 167 -2.89 -6.57 -7.80
C PRO A 167 -1.86 -5.46 -7.99
N LEU A 168 -1.40 -4.88 -6.87
CA LEU A 168 -0.39 -3.81 -6.91
C LEU A 168 0.99 -4.36 -7.28
N GLY A 169 1.85 -3.48 -7.76
CA GLY A 169 3.25 -3.77 -8.03
C GLY A 169 4.16 -3.48 -6.83
N VAL A 170 5.38 -3.95 -6.90
CA VAL A 170 6.46 -3.63 -5.97
C VAL A 170 7.74 -3.30 -6.74
N ASP A 171 8.52 -2.36 -6.21
CA ASP A 171 9.85 -2.07 -6.75
C ASP A 171 10.85 -3.09 -6.20
N LEU A 172 11.65 -3.66 -7.09
CA LEU A 172 12.81 -4.45 -6.65
C LEU A 172 13.93 -3.48 -6.24
N PRO A 173 14.66 -3.78 -5.15
CA PRO A 173 15.73 -2.91 -4.69
C PRO A 173 16.84 -2.80 -5.74
N SER A 174 17.28 -1.56 -5.99
CA SER A 174 18.41 -1.29 -6.89
C SER A 174 19.76 -1.73 -6.30
N LEU A 175 19.84 -1.78 -4.98
CA LEU A 175 21.02 -2.23 -4.22
C LEU A 175 20.58 -3.26 -3.18
N THR A 176 21.26 -4.41 -3.16
CA THR A 176 21.07 -5.45 -2.14
C THR A 176 22.32 -5.55 -1.29
N LEU A 177 22.18 -5.33 0.01
CA LEU A 177 23.27 -5.46 0.97
C LEU A 177 23.74 -6.92 1.06
N ALA A 178 25.06 -7.12 1.14
CA ALA A 178 25.64 -8.42 1.44
C ALA A 178 25.24 -8.89 2.86
N PRO A 179 25.27 -10.22 3.15
CA PRO A 179 24.87 -10.73 4.47
C PRO A 179 25.56 -10.06 5.65
N VAL A 180 26.86 -9.79 5.54
CA VAL A 180 27.64 -9.10 6.58
C VAL A 180 27.18 -7.65 6.75
N GLU A 181 26.88 -6.94 5.65
CA GLU A 181 26.40 -5.57 5.69
C GLU A 181 25.01 -5.49 6.35
N ARG A 182 24.13 -6.46 6.07
CA ARG A 182 22.82 -6.58 6.73
C ARG A 182 22.96 -6.77 8.23
N LEU A 183 23.88 -7.65 8.66
CA LEU A 183 24.15 -7.88 10.08
C LEU A 183 24.65 -6.59 10.74
N LEU A 184 25.68 -5.95 10.19
CA LEU A 184 26.23 -4.71 10.74
C LEU A 184 25.21 -3.57 10.78
N ALA A 185 24.36 -3.47 9.76
CA ALA A 185 23.27 -2.48 9.74
C ALA A 185 22.22 -2.76 10.83
N ARG A 186 21.86 -4.03 11.05
CA ARG A 186 20.98 -4.45 12.13
C ARG A 186 21.56 -4.12 13.50
N GLU A 187 22.83 -4.48 13.74
CA GLU A 187 23.52 -4.24 15.02
C GLU A 187 23.59 -2.74 15.36
N ARG A 188 23.79 -1.89 14.36
CA ARG A 188 23.76 -0.42 14.54
C ARG A 188 22.38 0.08 14.94
N LEU A 189 21.32 -0.59 14.48
CA LEU A 189 19.92 -0.17 14.74
C LEU A 189 19.41 -0.67 16.08
N VAL A 190 19.69 -1.92 16.43
CA VAL A 190 19.07 -2.58 17.59
C VAL A 190 20.07 -3.10 18.61
N GLY A 191 21.37 -2.92 18.39
CA GLY A 191 22.47 -3.38 19.25
C GLY A 191 22.99 -4.75 18.85
N GLU A 192 24.27 -5.01 19.20
CA GLU A 192 24.97 -6.25 18.92
C GLU A 192 24.23 -7.47 19.50
N GLY A 193 24.16 -8.55 18.75
CA GLY A 193 23.54 -9.81 19.15
C GLY A 193 22.00 -9.78 19.23
N ASN A 194 21.37 -8.64 18.89
CA ASN A 194 19.91 -8.52 18.88
C ASN A 194 19.31 -8.84 17.51
N GLU A 195 18.10 -9.37 17.54
CA GLU A 195 17.29 -9.68 16.37
C GLU A 195 16.23 -8.58 16.13
N MET A 196 16.09 -8.13 14.88
CA MET A 196 15.20 -7.04 14.52
C MET A 196 13.91 -7.57 13.89
N ILE A 197 12.82 -7.41 14.62
CA ILE A 197 11.46 -7.58 14.09
C ILE A 197 11.02 -6.22 13.53
N LEU A 198 10.71 -6.16 12.23
CA LEU A 198 10.25 -4.94 11.58
C LEU A 198 8.73 -4.98 11.42
N SER A 199 8.05 -3.89 11.74
CA SER A 199 6.63 -3.69 11.40
C SER A 199 6.47 -2.34 10.70
N VAL A 200 5.88 -2.34 9.51
CA VAL A 200 5.74 -1.16 8.64
C VAL A 200 4.29 -0.81 8.41
N GLY A 201 3.94 0.44 8.64
CA GLY A 201 2.61 1.00 8.45
C GLY A 201 2.22 1.95 9.55
N VAL A 202 1.13 2.69 9.36
CA VAL A 202 0.59 3.61 10.37
C VAL A 202 0.32 2.86 11.67
N ILE A 203 0.78 3.38 12.79
CA ILE A 203 0.56 2.80 14.13
C ILE A 203 -0.91 3.04 14.49
N GLN A 204 -1.74 2.02 14.38
CA GLN A 204 -3.18 2.11 14.59
C GLN A 204 -3.79 0.76 14.97
N THR A 205 -4.99 0.77 15.53
CA THR A 205 -5.69 -0.43 16.00
C THR A 205 -5.76 -1.53 14.92
N ARG A 206 -6.11 -1.18 13.69
CA ARG A 206 -6.24 -2.13 12.56
C ARG A 206 -4.95 -2.88 12.24
N LYS A 207 -3.79 -2.24 12.43
CA LYS A 207 -2.47 -2.85 12.22
C LYS A 207 -2.06 -3.80 13.33
N ASN A 208 -2.88 -3.88 14.40
CA ASN A 208 -2.72 -4.84 15.48
C ASN A 208 -1.37 -4.77 16.21
N THR A 209 -0.82 -3.57 16.30
CA THR A 209 0.47 -3.32 16.98
C THR A 209 0.44 -3.78 18.42
N LEU A 210 -0.72 -3.72 19.10
CA LEU A 210 -0.86 -4.16 20.47
C LEU A 210 -0.56 -5.65 20.65
N ASN A 211 -1.04 -6.54 19.74
CA ASN A 211 -0.72 -7.96 19.83
C ASN A 211 0.72 -8.27 19.40
N ALA A 212 1.31 -7.44 18.51
CA ALA A 212 2.75 -7.51 18.25
C ALA A 212 3.59 -7.19 19.51
N LEU A 213 3.17 -6.19 20.31
CA LEU A 213 3.82 -5.86 21.60
C LEU A 213 3.64 -6.99 22.63
N ARG A 214 2.43 -7.54 22.77
CA ARG A 214 2.17 -8.69 23.65
C ARG A 214 2.96 -9.93 23.25
N ALA A 215 3.14 -10.17 21.97
CA ALA A 215 4.02 -11.23 21.47
C ALA A 215 5.47 -10.96 21.86
N LEU A 216 5.94 -9.72 21.71
CA LEU A 216 7.30 -9.31 22.09
C LEU A 216 7.60 -9.59 23.57
N GLU A 217 6.63 -9.39 24.48
CA GLU A 217 6.81 -9.65 25.93
C GLU A 217 7.16 -11.11 26.21
N THR A 218 6.68 -12.04 25.40
CA THR A 218 6.95 -13.48 25.57
C THR A 218 8.21 -13.97 24.87
N LEU A 219 8.77 -13.13 23.97
CA LEU A 219 10.02 -13.42 23.26
C LEU A 219 11.25 -13.11 24.12
N PRO A 220 12.39 -13.83 23.91
CA PRO A 220 13.65 -13.54 24.59
C PRO A 220 14.09 -12.07 24.47
N GLU A 221 14.85 -11.59 25.47
CA GLU A 221 15.30 -10.19 25.56
C GLU A 221 16.08 -9.68 24.35
N ARG A 222 16.72 -10.55 23.58
CA ARG A 222 17.44 -10.18 22.36
C ARG A 222 16.55 -9.73 21.20
N TYR A 223 15.24 -9.91 21.27
CA TYR A 223 14.32 -9.50 20.22
C TYR A 223 13.92 -8.04 20.40
N ARG A 224 14.04 -7.26 19.33
CA ARG A 224 13.71 -5.84 19.28
C ARG A 224 12.65 -5.60 18.20
N LEU A 225 11.62 -4.81 18.52
CA LEU A 225 10.58 -4.43 17.57
C LEU A 225 10.82 -3.01 17.09
N VAL A 226 10.92 -2.84 15.78
CA VAL A 226 11.04 -1.54 15.11
C VAL A 226 9.73 -1.25 14.39
N LEU A 227 9.02 -0.22 14.85
CA LEU A 227 7.77 0.27 14.28
C LEU A 227 8.07 1.45 13.34
N VAL A 228 7.69 1.33 12.08
CA VAL A 228 7.90 2.37 11.06
C VAL A 228 6.56 2.85 10.53
N GLY A 229 6.25 4.11 10.75
CA GLY A 229 5.02 4.76 10.32
C GLY A 229 4.55 5.79 11.32
N GLY A 230 3.73 6.72 10.88
CA GLY A 230 3.14 7.75 11.74
C GLY A 230 2.03 7.20 12.62
N ASP A 231 1.61 8.01 13.57
CA ASP A 231 0.49 7.70 14.44
C ASP A 231 -0.85 7.80 13.72
N GLY A 232 -1.75 6.89 14.05
CA GLY A 232 -3.10 6.81 13.53
C GLY A 232 -4.12 6.54 14.62
N TYR A 233 -5.31 6.09 14.24
CA TYR A 233 -6.41 5.87 15.16
C TYR A 233 -6.07 4.79 16.20
N GLY A 234 -6.12 5.18 17.50
CA GLY A 234 -5.81 4.31 18.63
C GLY A 234 -4.34 4.21 18.98
N SER A 235 -3.45 5.01 18.40
CA SER A 235 -2.00 4.99 18.68
C SER A 235 -1.66 5.37 20.11
N GLU A 236 -2.46 6.25 20.76
CA GLU A 236 -2.24 6.65 22.16
C GLU A 236 -2.24 5.45 23.10
N ALA A 237 -3.18 4.51 22.92
CA ALA A 237 -3.26 3.30 23.73
C ALA A 237 -2.03 2.38 23.50
N ILE A 238 -1.47 2.38 22.29
CA ILE A 238 -0.27 1.62 21.94
C ILE A 238 0.96 2.21 22.64
N HIS A 239 1.13 3.53 22.55
CA HIS A 239 2.22 4.22 23.25
C HIS A 239 2.12 4.09 24.77
N GLU A 240 0.90 4.17 25.32
CA GLU A 240 0.67 3.96 26.75
C GLU A 240 1.05 2.53 27.16
N TYR A 241 0.70 1.51 26.34
CA TYR A 241 1.07 0.14 26.60
C TYR A 241 2.60 -0.04 26.65
N ILE A 242 3.34 0.53 25.71
CA ILE A 242 4.82 0.49 25.68
C ILE A 242 5.40 1.05 26.98
N ARG A 243 4.87 2.20 27.44
CA ARG A 243 5.33 2.83 28.71
C ARG A 243 5.02 1.98 29.93
N ARG A 244 3.77 1.51 30.05
CA ARG A 244 3.30 0.75 31.22
C ARG A 244 4.00 -0.60 31.38
N GLN A 245 4.31 -1.27 30.26
CA GLN A 245 5.01 -2.55 30.27
C GLN A 245 6.54 -2.42 30.28
N GLY A 246 7.08 -1.19 30.33
CA GLY A 246 8.51 -0.97 30.35
C GLY A 246 9.24 -1.42 29.10
N LEU A 247 8.56 -1.49 27.93
CA LEU A 247 9.10 -2.01 26.68
C LEU A 247 10.01 -1.01 25.92
N GLY A 248 10.27 0.16 26.48
CA GLY A 248 11.03 1.24 25.83
C GLY A 248 12.43 0.85 25.35
N SER A 249 13.10 -0.10 26.03
CA SER A 249 14.40 -0.63 25.62
C SER A 249 14.32 -1.63 24.47
N ARG A 250 13.15 -2.21 24.22
CA ARG A 250 12.92 -3.27 23.22
C ARG A 250 12.11 -2.80 22.01
N VAL A 251 11.48 -1.61 22.08
CA VAL A 251 10.62 -1.07 21.02
C VAL A 251 11.16 0.27 20.54
N GLN A 252 11.41 0.39 19.26
CA GLN A 252 11.78 1.66 18.62
C GLN A 252 10.63 2.11 17.72
N VAL A 253 10.12 3.32 17.96
CA VAL A 253 9.13 3.98 17.10
C VAL A 253 9.85 5.01 16.23
N ARG A 254 9.90 4.79 14.91
CA ARG A 254 10.68 5.61 13.97
C ARG A 254 9.87 6.70 13.28
N GLY A 255 8.54 6.67 13.43
CA GLY A 255 7.69 7.57 12.65
C GLY A 255 7.77 7.31 11.14
N TYR A 256 7.46 8.34 10.34
CA TYR A 256 7.65 8.27 8.90
C TYR A 256 9.13 8.39 8.54
N VAL A 257 9.63 7.50 7.68
CA VAL A 257 11.01 7.49 7.20
C VAL A 257 11.06 7.67 5.68
N ALA A 258 12.17 8.21 5.17
CA ALA A 258 12.39 8.34 3.72
C ALA A 258 12.57 6.97 3.06
N LEU A 259 12.27 6.87 1.75
CA LEU A 259 12.29 5.61 1.00
C LEU A 259 13.63 4.87 1.12
N GLY A 260 14.77 5.58 1.03
CA GLY A 260 16.09 4.95 1.17
C GLY A 260 16.34 4.40 2.58
N GLU A 261 15.86 5.08 3.62
CA GLU A 261 15.92 4.59 5.00
C GLU A 261 15.00 3.38 5.19
N LEU A 262 13.79 3.41 4.63
CA LEU A 262 12.86 2.29 4.68
C LEU A 262 13.46 1.03 4.04
N GLN A 263 14.11 1.19 2.88
CA GLN A 263 14.81 0.09 2.21
C GLN A 263 15.94 -0.49 3.08
N ALA A 264 16.73 0.37 3.73
CA ALA A 264 17.78 -0.07 4.64
C ALA A 264 17.20 -0.80 5.86
N LEU A 265 16.08 -0.34 6.41
CA LEU A 265 15.36 -1.01 7.51
C LEU A 265 14.86 -2.40 7.09
N TYR A 266 14.24 -2.53 5.91
CA TYR A 266 13.88 -3.85 5.39
C TYR A 266 15.10 -4.76 5.32
N GLN A 267 16.17 -4.34 4.66
CA GLN A 267 17.34 -5.19 4.46
C GLN A 267 18.08 -5.55 5.76
N SER A 268 17.89 -4.79 6.84
CA SER A 268 18.45 -5.07 8.16
C SER A 268 17.58 -5.98 9.01
N ALA A 269 16.29 -6.13 8.67
CA ALA A 269 15.34 -6.90 9.46
C ALA A 269 15.63 -8.40 9.45
N SER A 270 15.45 -9.05 10.59
CA SER A 270 15.46 -10.50 10.72
C SER A 270 14.17 -11.12 10.20
N VAL A 271 13.05 -10.40 10.38
CA VAL A 271 11.71 -10.79 9.93
C VAL A 271 10.84 -9.55 9.83
N LEU A 272 9.93 -9.53 8.84
CA LEU A 272 8.77 -8.63 8.86
C LEU A 272 7.66 -9.30 9.65
N LEU A 273 7.10 -8.60 10.66
CA LEU A 273 5.87 -8.97 11.34
C LEU A 273 4.74 -8.05 10.89
N PHE A 274 3.72 -8.62 10.25
CA PHE A 274 2.58 -7.89 9.70
C PHE A 274 1.24 -8.49 10.14
N PRO A 275 0.87 -8.36 11.44
CA PRO A 275 -0.27 -9.04 12.05
C PRO A 275 -1.58 -8.28 11.88
N SER A 276 -1.73 -7.50 10.79
CA SER A 276 -2.89 -6.63 10.56
C SER A 276 -4.20 -7.41 10.57
N LEU A 277 -5.22 -6.85 11.23
CA LEU A 277 -6.55 -7.46 11.31
C LEU A 277 -7.30 -7.38 9.98
N GLU A 278 -7.08 -6.30 9.24
CA GLU A 278 -7.72 -6.08 7.94
C GLU A 278 -6.80 -5.29 7.01
N GLU A 279 -6.63 -5.77 5.78
CA GLU A 279 -5.86 -5.12 4.71
C GLU A 279 -6.54 -5.32 3.37
N GLY A 280 -6.52 -4.29 2.54
CA GLY A 280 -7.01 -4.43 1.19
C GLY A 280 -5.99 -5.01 0.21
N PHE A 281 -4.66 -4.99 0.57
CA PHE A 281 -3.61 -5.64 -0.20
C PHE A 281 -2.44 -6.08 0.69
N GLY A 282 -1.63 -5.16 1.22
CA GLY A 282 -0.46 -5.50 2.04
C GLY A 282 0.86 -5.26 1.32
N LEU A 283 1.06 -4.06 0.75
CA LEU A 283 2.34 -3.69 0.11
C LEU A 283 3.57 -4.01 0.96
N PRO A 284 3.60 -3.77 2.29
CA PRO A 284 4.77 -4.09 3.12
C PRO A 284 5.21 -5.56 3.07
N VAL A 285 4.27 -6.49 2.82
CA VAL A 285 4.57 -7.93 2.64
C VAL A 285 5.42 -8.12 1.38
N LEU A 286 5.02 -7.52 0.26
CA LEU A 286 5.79 -7.60 -0.99
C LEU A 286 7.11 -6.84 -0.91
N GLU A 287 7.13 -5.67 -0.25
CA GLU A 287 8.34 -4.88 -0.04
C GLU A 287 9.38 -5.67 0.76
N ALA A 288 8.96 -6.36 1.83
CA ALA A 288 9.85 -7.24 2.60
C ALA A 288 10.38 -8.39 1.74
N MET A 289 9.49 -9.08 0.99
CA MET A 289 9.88 -10.16 0.09
C MET A 289 10.86 -9.69 -0.99
N ALA A 290 10.63 -8.53 -1.59
CA ALA A 290 11.52 -7.93 -2.58
C ALA A 290 12.91 -7.63 -2.01
N ASN A 291 13.00 -7.28 -0.72
CA ASN A 291 14.25 -7.02 0.00
C ASN A 291 14.89 -8.30 0.60
N GLY A 292 14.34 -9.48 0.32
CA GLY A 292 14.86 -10.75 0.84
C GLY A 292 14.68 -10.89 2.36
N VAL A 293 13.55 -10.45 2.88
CA VAL A 293 13.16 -10.53 4.29
C VAL A 293 12.05 -11.55 4.44
N PRO A 294 12.17 -12.54 5.34
CA PRO A 294 11.08 -13.48 5.62
C PRO A 294 9.90 -12.75 6.25
N VAL A 295 8.69 -13.23 5.98
CA VAL A 295 7.44 -12.57 6.37
C VAL A 295 6.60 -13.46 7.28
N VAL A 296 6.21 -12.92 8.43
CA VAL A 296 5.14 -13.46 9.30
C VAL A 296 3.98 -12.48 9.21
N ALA A 297 2.85 -12.93 8.69
CA ALA A 297 1.67 -12.11 8.46
C ALA A 297 0.41 -12.72 9.07
N ALA A 298 -0.62 -11.91 9.29
CA ALA A 298 -1.92 -12.47 9.68
C ALA A 298 -2.50 -13.35 8.57
N GLY A 299 -3.14 -14.47 8.93
CA GLY A 299 -3.82 -15.37 8.01
C GLY A 299 -5.20 -14.85 7.56
N THR A 300 -5.40 -13.54 7.48
CA THR A 300 -6.70 -12.89 7.24
C THR A 300 -6.65 -11.90 6.08
N ALA A 301 -7.83 -11.50 5.62
CA ALA A 301 -8.03 -10.50 4.59
C ALA A 301 -7.28 -10.83 3.29
N SER A 302 -6.63 -9.83 2.68
CA SER A 302 -5.88 -10.02 1.44
C SER A 302 -4.47 -10.60 1.63
N LEU A 303 -3.97 -10.72 2.86
CA LEU A 303 -2.57 -11.10 3.11
C LEU A 303 -2.20 -12.48 2.58
N PRO A 304 -3.06 -13.53 2.68
CA PRO A 304 -2.80 -14.82 2.05
C PRO A 304 -2.73 -14.76 0.51
N GLU A 305 -3.52 -13.87 -0.14
CA GLU A 305 -3.44 -13.69 -1.58
C GLU A 305 -2.09 -13.09 -2.00
N VAL A 306 -1.56 -12.17 -1.19
CA VAL A 306 -0.31 -11.47 -1.49
C VAL A 306 0.90 -12.31 -1.16
N GLY A 307 0.95 -12.87 0.05
CA GLY A 307 2.10 -13.63 0.53
C GLY A 307 2.20 -15.04 -0.07
N GLY A 308 1.06 -15.68 -0.41
CA GLY A 308 1.03 -17.04 -0.93
C GLY A 308 1.79 -18.01 -0.03
N GLU A 309 2.55 -18.92 -0.60
CA GLU A 309 3.40 -19.89 0.13
C GLU A 309 4.75 -19.31 0.59
N ALA A 310 5.00 -18.01 0.35
CA ALA A 310 6.25 -17.36 0.69
C ALA A 310 6.24 -16.70 2.09
N ALA A 311 5.07 -16.62 2.74
CA ALA A 311 4.90 -16.14 4.10
C ALA A 311 4.45 -17.24 5.04
N LEU A 312 4.72 -17.10 6.33
CA LEU A 312 4.05 -17.84 7.39
C LEU A 312 2.90 -17.02 7.95
N TYR A 313 1.79 -17.70 8.22
CA TYR A 313 0.57 -17.05 8.69
C TYR A 313 0.28 -17.38 10.13
N VAL A 314 -0.23 -16.38 10.86
CA VAL A 314 -0.59 -16.47 12.27
C VAL A 314 -2.03 -16.06 12.49
N ASP A 315 -2.61 -16.53 13.59
CA ASP A 315 -3.83 -15.92 14.13
C ASP A 315 -3.47 -14.54 14.72
N PRO A 316 -3.97 -13.44 14.15
CA PRO A 316 -3.67 -12.11 14.64
C PRO A 316 -4.22 -11.83 16.05
N HIS A 317 -5.15 -12.66 16.54
CA HIS A 317 -5.73 -12.53 17.87
C HIS A 317 -4.97 -13.32 18.94
N ASP A 318 -4.03 -14.19 18.55
CA ASP A 318 -3.19 -14.96 19.48
C ASP A 318 -1.74 -14.46 19.51
N PRO A 319 -1.35 -13.62 20.52
CA PRO A 319 0.02 -13.17 20.67
C PRO A 319 1.06 -14.29 20.85
N ARG A 320 0.63 -15.47 21.37
CA ARG A 320 1.54 -16.62 21.55
C ARG A 320 1.84 -17.29 20.21
N ASP A 321 0.85 -17.37 19.31
CA ASP A 321 1.06 -17.87 17.95
C ASP A 321 1.98 -16.95 17.16
N ILE A 322 1.77 -15.61 17.29
CA ILE A 322 2.66 -14.59 16.71
C ILE A 322 4.10 -14.78 17.22
N ALA A 323 4.29 -14.86 18.53
CA ALA A 323 5.62 -15.01 19.13
C ALA A 323 6.32 -16.30 18.68
N ARG A 324 5.63 -17.45 18.77
CA ARG A 324 6.14 -18.76 18.37
C ARG A 324 6.59 -18.76 16.90
N THR A 325 5.78 -18.20 16.01
CA THR A 325 6.07 -18.18 14.57
C THR A 325 7.23 -17.24 14.25
N VAL A 326 7.29 -16.05 14.87
CA VAL A 326 8.43 -15.14 14.75
C VAL A 326 9.73 -15.80 15.22
N GLN A 327 9.70 -16.46 16.38
CA GLN A 327 10.86 -17.17 16.94
C GLN A 327 11.31 -18.30 16.01
N LEU A 328 10.39 -19.11 15.51
CA LEU A 328 10.67 -20.20 14.56
C LEU A 328 11.40 -19.66 13.31
N VAL A 329 10.92 -18.58 12.71
CA VAL A 329 11.54 -18.01 11.50
C VAL A 329 12.94 -17.49 11.77
N ILE A 330 13.18 -16.89 12.95
CA ILE A 330 14.48 -16.32 13.28
C ILE A 330 15.48 -17.41 13.68
N GLU A 331 15.05 -18.48 14.35
CA GLU A 331 15.95 -19.52 14.86
C GLU A 331 16.22 -20.65 13.86
N ASP A 332 15.29 -20.94 12.95
CA ASP A 332 15.47 -21.94 11.90
C ASP A 332 16.07 -21.30 10.63
N ALA A 333 17.39 -21.44 10.47
CA ALA A 333 18.13 -20.87 9.34
C ALA A 333 17.72 -21.47 7.99
N GLU A 334 17.34 -22.76 7.95
CA GLU A 334 16.92 -23.43 6.70
C GLU A 334 15.53 -22.99 6.27
N LEU A 335 14.59 -22.89 7.22
CA LEU A 335 13.28 -22.33 6.97
C LEU A 335 13.39 -20.89 6.46
N ARG A 336 14.18 -20.06 7.14
CA ARG A 336 14.42 -18.67 6.76
C ARG A 336 14.99 -18.56 5.34
N ARG A 337 15.96 -19.37 4.98
CA ARG A 337 16.53 -19.41 3.63
C ARG A 337 15.46 -19.73 2.58
N LYS A 338 14.64 -20.76 2.81
CA LYS A 338 13.55 -21.14 1.91
C LYS A 338 12.50 -20.03 1.77
N MET A 339 12.13 -19.37 2.88
CA MET A 339 11.19 -18.26 2.86
C MET A 339 11.73 -17.07 2.04
N ILE A 340 13.00 -16.73 2.20
CA ILE A 340 13.66 -15.66 1.43
C ILE A 340 13.62 -15.99 -0.07
N GLU A 341 14.01 -17.20 -0.46
CA GLU A 341 14.01 -17.65 -1.85
C GLU A 341 12.62 -17.57 -2.48
N ARG A 342 11.60 -18.11 -1.79
CA ARG A 342 10.20 -18.05 -2.23
C ARG A 342 9.70 -16.61 -2.28
N GLY A 343 10.05 -15.78 -1.29
CA GLY A 343 9.67 -14.36 -1.22
C GLY A 343 10.21 -13.56 -2.40
N LEU A 344 11.47 -13.71 -2.72
CA LEU A 344 12.09 -13.05 -3.87
C LEU A 344 11.44 -13.47 -5.20
N LYS A 345 11.10 -14.77 -5.34
CA LYS A 345 10.35 -15.26 -6.50
C LYS A 345 8.95 -14.65 -6.55
N ARG A 346 8.24 -14.65 -5.43
CA ARG A 346 6.88 -14.11 -5.31
C ARG A 346 6.82 -12.61 -5.64
N ALA A 347 7.74 -11.80 -5.12
CA ALA A 347 7.79 -10.37 -5.38
C ALA A 347 7.93 -10.04 -6.88
N ARG A 348 8.66 -10.86 -7.66
CA ARG A 348 8.82 -10.66 -9.11
C ARG A 348 7.53 -10.88 -9.91
N GLU A 349 6.52 -11.52 -9.32
CA GLU A 349 5.21 -11.70 -9.96
C GLU A 349 4.39 -10.40 -9.96
N PHE A 350 4.77 -9.43 -9.13
CA PHE A 350 4.08 -8.17 -8.92
C PHE A 350 4.91 -6.99 -9.45
N SER A 351 4.71 -6.62 -10.70
CA SER A 351 5.41 -5.47 -11.28
C SER A 351 4.45 -4.34 -11.62
N TRP A 352 4.95 -3.11 -11.56
CA TRP A 352 4.16 -1.93 -11.91
C TRP A 352 3.81 -1.89 -13.41
N GLU A 353 4.62 -2.51 -14.28
CA GLU A 353 4.32 -2.67 -15.70
C GLU A 353 3.05 -3.50 -15.89
N ARG A 354 2.93 -4.64 -15.21
CA ARG A 354 1.71 -5.47 -15.26
C ARG A 354 0.48 -4.73 -14.74
N VAL A 355 0.64 -3.91 -13.69
CA VAL A 355 -0.45 -3.05 -13.19
C VAL A 355 -0.89 -2.07 -14.26
N ALA A 356 0.06 -1.41 -14.93
CA ALA A 356 -0.23 -0.44 -15.98
C ALA A 356 -0.86 -1.10 -17.21
N GLU A 357 -0.35 -2.25 -17.67
CA GLU A 357 -0.92 -3.01 -18.77
C GLU A 357 -2.36 -3.47 -18.50
N ALA A 358 -2.61 -4.01 -17.29
CA ALA A 358 -3.95 -4.41 -16.89
C ALA A 358 -4.90 -3.21 -16.77
N THR A 359 -4.41 -2.09 -16.25
CA THR A 359 -5.19 -0.86 -16.14
C THR A 359 -5.50 -0.28 -17.52
N LEU A 360 -4.55 -0.32 -18.45
CA LEU A 360 -4.75 0.14 -19.83
C LEU A 360 -5.84 -0.69 -20.53
N LYS A 361 -5.87 -2.02 -20.33
CA LYS A 361 -6.95 -2.89 -20.85
C LYS A 361 -8.32 -2.49 -20.31
N VAL A 362 -8.40 -2.09 -19.03
CA VAL A 362 -9.66 -1.60 -18.44
C VAL A 362 -10.05 -0.25 -19.07
N TYR A 363 -9.09 0.62 -19.40
CA TYR A 363 -9.39 1.86 -20.11
C TYR A 363 -9.96 1.58 -21.51
N ASP A 364 -9.32 0.69 -22.27
CA ASP A 364 -9.79 0.29 -23.61
C ASP A 364 -11.19 -0.34 -23.56
N GLU A 365 -11.44 -1.21 -22.57
CA GLU A 365 -12.76 -1.79 -22.31
C GLU A 365 -13.80 -0.70 -22.10
N VAL A 366 -13.54 0.25 -21.18
CA VAL A 366 -14.51 1.31 -20.84
C VAL A 366 -14.72 2.29 -22.00
N LEU A 367 -13.69 2.56 -22.78
CA LEU A 367 -13.77 3.45 -23.95
C LEU A 367 -14.56 2.82 -25.10
N SER A 368 -14.66 1.49 -25.17
CA SER A 368 -15.44 0.77 -26.15
C SER A 368 -16.94 0.65 -25.82
N LEU A 369 -17.35 0.95 -24.55
CA LEU A 369 -18.76 1.04 -24.13
C LEU A 369 -19.39 2.37 -24.55
#